data_0d814322ca5d6ed19f8f1fe80c48fd5b
#
_entry.id   0d814322ca5d6ed19f8f1fe80c48fd5b
#
_cell.length_a   1.000
_cell.length_b   1.000
_cell.length_c   1.000
_cell.angle_alpha   90.00
_cell.angle_beta   90.00
_cell.angle_gamma   90.00
#
_symmetry.space_group_name_H-M   'P 1'
#
loop_
_entity.id
_entity.type
_entity.pdbx_description
1 polymer ?
#
loop_
_entity_poly.entity_id
_entity_poly.type
_entity_poly.pdbx_seq_one_letter_code
_entity_poly.pdbx_strand_id
1 'polypeptide(L)'
;MFFLNVNGGRKMDTKKRPIIIDTDPGIDDAVALAIALNHPNLEVRLITTVAGNVDVEKTTNNALKLVDFFGKKVPVAKGCNCPLLIQLEDSAEIHGETGMDGFEFPQPISTCLDIHAVEAMRKEILSSDVPLTIVPIAALTNIALLLTLYPEVKENIAEIVMMGGSLARGNTNTSAEFNTYVDPHAAQIVFQSGVPLTMVGLDVTSQAVLTNHEVTAIRALGRVGEMFYGLFRHYRGGSLTTGLKMHDVCAIAYLTSPELFETTETFIEVALEGPAAGATVADLKMKYHKNTNAVACIDVSVEAFQKWVVEKMKAVN
;
A
#
# COMPACT_ATOMS: atom_id res chain seq x y z
N MET A 1 16.04 -52.93 -21.07
CA MET A 1 16.70 -51.61 -21.03
C MET A 1 15.83 -50.69 -21.87
N PHE A 2 14.84 -50.06 -21.24
CA PHE A 2 13.95 -49.07 -21.87
C PHE A 2 13.99 -47.82 -20.98
N PHE A 3 14.61 -46.79 -21.51
CA PHE A 3 14.56 -45.44 -20.92
C PHE A 3 13.29 -44.77 -21.45
N LEU A 4 12.32 -44.53 -20.57
CA LEU A 4 11.20 -43.67 -20.81
C LEU A 4 11.60 -42.26 -20.39
N ASN A 5 11.79 -41.43 -21.41
CA ASN A 5 11.98 -39.98 -21.30
C ASN A 5 10.61 -39.33 -21.06
N VAL A 6 10.32 -38.84 -19.84
CA VAL A 6 9.11 -38.07 -19.56
C VAL A 6 9.52 -36.65 -19.19
N ASN A 7 9.84 -35.85 -20.21
CA ASN A 7 9.90 -34.40 -20.10
C ASN A 7 8.53 -33.82 -20.49
N GLY A 8 7.58 -33.90 -19.58
CA GLY A 8 6.35 -33.13 -19.60
C GLY A 8 6.49 -31.91 -18.71
N GLY A 9 7.05 -30.82 -19.21
CA GLY A 9 7.04 -29.55 -18.53
C GLY A 9 5.60 -29.07 -18.33
N ARG A 10 4.98 -29.37 -17.18
CA ARG A 10 3.79 -28.66 -16.75
C ARG A 10 4.18 -27.18 -16.60
N LYS A 11 3.72 -26.32 -17.51
CA LYS A 11 3.57 -24.90 -17.22
C LYS A 11 2.73 -24.85 -15.94
N MET A 12 3.33 -24.46 -14.81
CA MET A 12 2.57 -24.07 -13.64
C MET A 12 1.77 -22.86 -14.08
N ASP A 13 0.48 -23.04 -14.25
CA ASP A 13 -0.49 -21.97 -14.38
C ASP A 13 -0.50 -21.25 -13.02
N THR A 14 0.40 -20.29 -12.84
CA THR A 14 0.47 -19.52 -11.60
C THR A 14 -0.73 -18.59 -11.62
N LYS A 15 -1.82 -19.05 -10.98
CA LYS A 15 -3.02 -18.24 -10.78
C LYS A 15 -2.59 -16.95 -10.11
N LYS A 16 -2.88 -15.82 -10.72
CA LYS A 16 -2.55 -14.50 -10.16
C LYS A 16 -3.24 -14.34 -8.81
N ARG A 17 -2.56 -13.67 -7.88
CA ARG A 17 -3.11 -13.32 -6.57
C ARG A 17 -4.09 -12.16 -6.72
N PRO A 18 -5.39 -12.34 -6.43
CA PRO A 18 -6.35 -11.25 -6.50
C PRO A 18 -6.18 -10.32 -5.29
N ILE A 19 -6.07 -9.02 -5.57
CA ILE A 19 -5.88 -8.01 -4.53
C ILE A 19 -6.84 -6.83 -4.72
N ILE A 20 -7.17 -6.19 -3.60
CA ILE A 20 -7.79 -4.86 -3.54
C ILE A 20 -6.75 -3.92 -2.95
N ILE A 21 -6.53 -2.76 -3.57
CA ILE A 21 -5.63 -1.72 -3.05
C ILE A 21 -6.48 -0.56 -2.54
N ASP A 22 -6.30 -0.18 -1.27
CA ASP A 22 -6.88 1.02 -0.67
C ASP A 22 -5.77 2.06 -0.49
N THR A 23 -5.92 3.24 -1.11
CA THR A 23 -4.81 4.18 -1.36
C THR A 23 -5.28 5.62 -1.31
N ASP A 24 -4.39 6.55 -1.04
CA ASP A 24 -4.61 8.00 -1.12
C ASP A 24 -3.60 8.67 -2.07
N PRO A 25 -3.63 8.34 -3.39
CA PRO A 25 -2.50 8.45 -4.28
C PRO A 25 -1.71 9.74 -4.17
N GLY A 26 -0.54 9.59 -3.55
CA GLY A 26 0.60 10.45 -3.56
C GLY A 26 1.68 9.92 -4.52
N ILE A 27 2.93 10.34 -4.31
CA ILE A 27 4.01 10.05 -5.28
C ILE A 27 4.52 8.62 -5.14
N ASP A 28 4.70 8.09 -3.94
CA ASP A 28 5.12 6.69 -3.74
C ASP A 28 3.96 5.70 -3.92
N ASP A 29 2.70 6.09 -3.61
CA ASP A 29 1.49 5.35 -4.06
C ASP A 29 1.50 5.15 -5.57
N ALA A 30 1.84 6.19 -6.34
CA ALA A 30 1.89 6.10 -7.80
C ALA A 30 2.89 5.03 -8.26
N VAL A 31 4.04 4.87 -7.59
CA VAL A 31 5.00 3.81 -7.87
C VAL A 31 4.45 2.44 -7.47
N ALA A 32 3.83 2.35 -6.29
CA ALA A 32 3.19 1.12 -5.80
C ALA A 32 2.10 0.63 -6.76
N LEU A 33 1.20 1.53 -7.19
CA LEU A 33 0.14 1.25 -8.16
C LEU A 33 0.71 0.86 -9.53
N ALA A 34 1.75 1.56 -10.02
CA ALA A 34 2.40 1.22 -11.28
C ALA A 34 2.92 -0.22 -11.27
N ILE A 35 3.61 -0.61 -10.21
CA ILE A 35 4.14 -1.97 -10.06
C ILE A 35 3.00 -2.98 -9.92
N ALA A 36 2.03 -2.74 -9.03
CA ALA A 36 0.94 -3.68 -8.78
C ALA A 36 0.10 -3.95 -10.03
N LEU A 37 -0.26 -2.90 -10.77
CA LEU A 37 -1.07 -2.98 -12.00
C LEU A 37 -0.36 -3.71 -13.15
N ASN A 38 0.96 -3.81 -13.13
CA ASN A 38 1.76 -4.45 -14.17
C ASN A 38 2.43 -5.75 -13.70
N HIS A 39 2.31 -6.12 -12.41
CA HIS A 39 2.99 -7.31 -11.89
C HIS A 39 2.34 -8.60 -12.41
N PRO A 40 3.13 -9.56 -12.96
CA PRO A 40 2.59 -10.77 -13.57
C PRO A 40 1.83 -11.68 -12.60
N ASN A 41 2.16 -11.64 -11.31
CA ASN A 41 1.58 -12.50 -10.27
C ASN A 41 0.43 -11.83 -9.50
N LEU A 42 0.11 -10.55 -9.77
CA LEU A 42 -0.98 -9.83 -9.11
C LEU A 42 -2.15 -9.60 -10.07
N GLU A 43 -3.35 -9.66 -9.54
CA GLU A 43 -4.58 -9.24 -10.20
C GLU A 43 -5.25 -8.17 -9.35
N VAL A 44 -5.04 -6.90 -9.69
CA VAL A 44 -5.72 -5.79 -9.02
C VAL A 44 -7.18 -5.79 -9.46
N ARG A 45 -8.08 -6.18 -8.57
CA ARG A 45 -9.52 -6.33 -8.81
C ARG A 45 -10.28 -5.03 -8.60
N LEU A 46 -9.81 -4.20 -7.67
CA LEU A 46 -10.43 -2.94 -7.27
C LEU A 46 -9.36 -2.02 -6.68
N ILE A 47 -9.46 -0.74 -6.97
CA ILE A 47 -8.75 0.33 -6.25
C ILE A 47 -9.80 1.13 -5.51
N THR A 48 -9.60 1.30 -4.21
CA THR A 48 -10.41 2.19 -3.37
C THR A 48 -9.58 3.36 -2.89
N THR A 49 -10.21 4.51 -2.70
CA THR A 49 -9.51 5.71 -2.26
C THR A 49 -10.05 6.24 -0.94
N VAL A 50 -9.21 6.91 -0.20
CA VAL A 50 -9.51 7.53 1.09
C VAL A 50 -8.83 8.90 1.15
N ALA A 51 -9.29 9.78 2.02
CA ALA A 51 -8.56 11.00 2.32
C ALA A 51 -7.37 10.69 3.23
N GLY A 52 -6.23 11.29 2.94
CA GLY A 52 -4.98 11.13 3.69
C GLY A 52 -3.96 12.13 3.17
N ASN A 53 -3.15 11.77 2.18
CA ASN A 53 -2.16 12.66 1.57
C ASN A 53 -2.77 13.99 1.11
N VAL A 54 -3.97 13.94 0.56
CA VAL A 54 -4.84 15.08 0.22
C VAL A 54 -6.30 14.66 0.41
N ASP A 55 -7.25 15.56 0.12
CA ASP A 55 -8.69 15.24 0.18
C ASP A 55 -9.08 14.10 -0.78
N VAL A 56 -10.20 13.42 -0.46
CA VAL A 56 -10.65 12.23 -1.20
C VAL A 56 -11.03 12.50 -2.66
N GLU A 57 -11.42 13.71 -3.01
CA GLU A 57 -11.71 14.07 -4.41
C GLU A 57 -10.41 14.06 -5.23
N LYS A 58 -9.34 14.61 -4.66
CA LYS A 58 -8.02 14.59 -5.31
C LYS A 58 -7.43 13.18 -5.36
N THR A 59 -7.49 12.40 -4.26
CA THR A 59 -6.96 11.04 -4.26
C THR A 59 -7.70 10.15 -5.27
N THR A 60 -9.03 10.29 -5.38
CA THR A 60 -9.83 9.58 -6.38
C THR A 60 -9.45 9.99 -7.81
N ASN A 61 -9.33 11.29 -8.07
CA ASN A 61 -8.91 11.79 -9.37
C ASN A 61 -7.49 11.31 -9.74
N ASN A 62 -6.59 11.25 -8.77
CA ASN A 62 -5.23 10.74 -8.95
C ASN A 62 -5.22 9.24 -9.29
N ALA A 63 -6.04 8.42 -8.59
CA ALA A 63 -6.19 7.01 -8.90
C ALA A 63 -6.69 6.80 -10.34
N LEU A 64 -7.70 7.54 -10.77
CA LEU A 64 -8.24 7.49 -12.13
C LEU A 64 -7.18 7.88 -13.17
N LYS A 65 -6.42 8.97 -12.92
CA LYS A 65 -5.32 9.41 -13.80
C LYS A 65 -4.26 8.31 -13.96
N LEU A 66 -3.89 7.63 -12.87
CA LEU A 66 -2.89 6.56 -12.92
C LEU A 66 -3.41 5.33 -13.67
N VAL A 67 -4.66 4.92 -13.43
CA VAL A 67 -5.30 3.81 -14.15
C VAL A 67 -5.30 4.08 -15.66
N ASP A 68 -5.72 5.28 -16.05
CA ASP A 68 -5.75 5.67 -17.47
C ASP A 68 -4.34 5.81 -18.06
N PHE A 69 -3.40 6.41 -17.32
CA PHE A 69 -2.02 6.60 -17.76
C PHE A 69 -1.33 5.25 -18.07
N PHE A 70 -1.58 4.22 -17.24
CA PHE A 70 -1.05 2.87 -17.46
C PHE A 70 -1.93 2.02 -18.38
N GLY A 71 -3.01 2.58 -18.96
CA GLY A 71 -3.90 1.87 -19.90
C GLY A 71 -4.61 0.66 -19.27
N LYS A 72 -4.91 0.72 -17.96
CA LYS A 72 -5.57 -0.36 -17.23
C LYS A 72 -7.08 -0.15 -17.15
N LYS A 73 -7.81 -1.25 -16.94
CA LYS A 73 -9.27 -1.26 -16.78
C LYS A 73 -9.63 -1.83 -15.40
N VAL A 74 -9.13 -1.19 -14.36
CA VAL A 74 -9.42 -1.57 -12.98
C VAL A 74 -10.45 -0.57 -12.44
N PRO A 75 -11.55 -1.04 -11.84
CA PRO A 75 -12.55 -0.15 -11.23
C PRO A 75 -11.92 0.63 -10.07
N VAL A 76 -12.34 1.90 -9.95
CA VAL A 76 -11.95 2.79 -8.84
C VAL A 76 -13.21 3.19 -8.09
N ALA A 77 -13.19 3.10 -6.77
CA ALA A 77 -14.31 3.52 -5.90
C ALA A 77 -13.83 4.56 -4.87
N LYS A 78 -14.57 5.67 -4.79
CA LYS A 78 -14.32 6.72 -3.81
C LYS A 78 -14.83 6.29 -2.42
N GLY A 79 -13.99 6.49 -1.40
CA GLY A 79 -14.30 6.13 -0.03
C GLY A 79 -14.41 7.33 0.92
N CYS A 80 -13.92 7.16 2.13
CA CYS A 80 -14.08 8.11 3.22
C CYS A 80 -13.32 9.41 2.97
N ASN A 81 -13.97 10.52 3.27
CA ASN A 81 -13.40 11.87 3.16
C ASN A 81 -12.83 12.39 4.48
N CYS A 82 -12.98 11.64 5.55
CA CYS A 82 -12.47 12.00 6.87
C CYS A 82 -12.24 10.75 7.72
N PRO A 83 -11.38 10.84 8.75
CA PRO A 83 -11.21 9.83 9.77
C PRO A 83 -12.49 9.57 10.57
N LEU A 84 -12.55 8.44 11.31
CA LEU A 84 -13.75 8.04 12.06
C LEU A 84 -14.14 9.04 13.15
N LEU A 85 -13.20 9.55 13.91
CA LEU A 85 -13.49 10.34 15.12
C LEU A 85 -12.71 11.65 15.23
N ILE A 86 -11.62 11.83 14.49
CA ILE A 86 -10.77 13.02 14.56
C ILE A 86 -10.87 13.84 13.28
N GLN A 87 -10.31 15.03 13.28
CA GLN A 87 -10.21 15.84 12.07
C GLN A 87 -9.08 15.33 11.17
N LEU A 88 -9.28 15.41 9.87
CA LEU A 88 -8.24 15.06 8.90
C LEU A 88 -7.09 16.09 9.00
N GLU A 89 -5.89 15.58 9.14
CA GLU A 89 -4.64 16.29 8.91
C GLU A 89 -3.99 15.64 7.68
N ASP A 90 -3.85 16.39 6.60
CA ASP A 90 -3.29 15.90 5.34
C ASP A 90 -1.77 16.07 5.28
N SER A 91 -1.14 15.56 4.22
CA SER A 91 0.30 15.68 3.97
C SER A 91 0.61 16.35 2.62
N ALA A 92 -0.20 17.32 2.21
CA ALA A 92 0.02 18.07 0.99
C ALA A 92 1.41 18.73 0.92
N GLU A 93 2.02 19.05 2.07
CA GLU A 93 3.40 19.54 2.14
C GLU A 93 4.45 18.53 1.62
N ILE A 94 4.15 17.24 1.63
CA ILE A 94 5.05 16.16 1.17
C ILE A 94 4.83 15.84 -0.31
N HIS A 95 3.58 15.74 -0.75
CA HIS A 95 3.18 15.27 -2.08
C HIS A 95 2.76 16.39 -3.05
N GLY A 96 2.62 17.62 -2.55
CA GLY A 96 2.11 18.77 -3.30
C GLY A 96 0.60 18.94 -3.14
N GLU A 97 0.08 20.09 -3.61
CA GLU A 97 -1.33 20.46 -3.45
C GLU A 97 -2.30 19.50 -4.14
N THR A 98 -1.86 18.85 -5.22
CA THR A 98 -2.65 17.84 -5.94
C THR A 98 -2.43 16.42 -5.42
N GLY A 99 -1.44 16.19 -4.55
CA GLY A 99 -0.96 14.89 -4.14
C GLY A 99 0.07 14.26 -5.11
N MET A 100 0.07 14.69 -6.37
CA MET A 100 0.99 14.20 -7.41
C MET A 100 1.56 15.36 -8.24
N ASP A 101 2.08 16.38 -7.56
CA ASP A 101 2.70 17.52 -8.23
C ASP A 101 3.98 17.10 -8.98
N GLY A 102 4.24 17.75 -10.12
CA GLY A 102 5.46 17.54 -10.91
C GLY A 102 5.25 16.90 -12.27
N PHE A 103 4.04 16.41 -12.55
CA PHE A 103 3.67 15.93 -13.87
C PHE A 103 2.22 16.32 -14.20
N GLU A 104 2.00 16.85 -15.40
CA GLU A 104 0.66 17.16 -15.90
C GLU A 104 0.02 15.91 -16.51
N PHE A 105 -0.83 15.26 -15.74
CA PHE A 105 -1.64 14.17 -16.27
C PHE A 105 -2.79 14.72 -17.13
N PRO A 106 -3.14 14.05 -18.22
CA PRO A 106 -4.41 14.31 -18.90
C PRO A 106 -5.58 14.13 -17.94
N GLN A 107 -6.71 14.81 -18.23
CA GLN A 107 -7.94 14.54 -17.49
C GLN A 107 -8.32 13.07 -17.67
N PRO A 108 -8.74 12.38 -16.60
CA PRO A 108 -9.09 10.98 -16.70
C PRO A 108 -10.33 10.79 -17.60
N ILE A 109 -10.29 9.72 -18.39
CA ILE A 109 -11.42 9.27 -19.20
C ILE A 109 -12.29 8.31 -18.38
N SER A 110 -11.65 7.52 -17.52
CA SER A 110 -12.32 6.63 -16.59
C SER A 110 -13.08 7.41 -15.53
N THR A 111 -14.16 6.82 -15.02
CA THR A 111 -14.96 7.37 -13.93
C THR A 111 -14.95 6.43 -12.74
N CYS A 112 -15.05 6.96 -11.52
CA CYS A 112 -15.22 6.12 -10.34
C CYS A 112 -16.59 5.44 -10.35
N LEU A 113 -16.67 4.32 -9.62
CA LEU A 113 -17.94 3.64 -9.40
C LEU A 113 -18.92 4.54 -8.64
N ASP A 114 -20.20 4.44 -8.97
CA ASP A 114 -21.29 5.17 -8.30
C ASP A 114 -21.73 4.48 -7.00
N ILE A 115 -20.77 3.91 -6.27
CA ILE A 115 -20.96 3.32 -4.94
C ILE A 115 -19.73 3.62 -4.08
N HIS A 116 -19.95 3.72 -2.77
CA HIS A 116 -18.87 3.97 -1.83
C HIS A 116 -17.86 2.81 -1.80
N ALA A 117 -16.57 3.12 -1.55
CA ALA A 117 -15.47 2.15 -1.51
C ALA A 117 -15.77 0.92 -0.63
N VAL A 118 -16.34 1.13 0.55
CA VAL A 118 -16.70 0.06 1.49
C VAL A 118 -17.69 -0.95 0.88
N GLU A 119 -18.71 -0.46 0.18
CA GLU A 119 -19.66 -1.33 -0.52
C GLU A 119 -19.05 -1.98 -1.76
N ALA A 120 -18.16 -1.28 -2.46
CA ALA A 120 -17.42 -1.83 -3.60
C ALA A 120 -16.52 -2.99 -3.16
N MET A 121 -15.75 -2.81 -2.06
CA MET A 121 -14.94 -3.87 -1.47
C MET A 121 -15.78 -5.06 -1.03
N ARG A 122 -16.88 -4.80 -0.31
CA ARG A 122 -17.79 -5.86 0.11
C ARG A 122 -18.26 -6.72 -1.06
N LYS A 123 -18.74 -6.08 -2.13
CA LYS A 123 -19.21 -6.77 -3.33
C LYS A 123 -18.11 -7.59 -3.98
N GLU A 124 -16.93 -7.02 -4.15
CA GLU A 124 -15.78 -7.69 -4.76
C GLU A 124 -15.35 -8.90 -3.95
N ILE A 125 -15.26 -8.77 -2.61
CA ILE A 125 -14.86 -9.85 -1.71
C ILE A 125 -15.87 -11.00 -1.74
N LEU A 126 -17.17 -10.69 -1.64
CA LEU A 126 -18.21 -11.72 -1.59
C LEU A 126 -18.47 -12.38 -2.96
N SER A 127 -18.12 -11.72 -4.07
CA SER A 127 -18.26 -12.30 -5.41
C SER A 127 -17.06 -13.11 -5.87
N SER A 128 -15.97 -13.08 -5.12
CA SER A 128 -14.73 -13.77 -5.48
C SER A 128 -14.79 -15.27 -5.13
N ASP A 129 -14.39 -16.13 -6.07
CA ASP A 129 -14.30 -17.58 -5.86
C ASP A 129 -13.12 -18.00 -4.95
N VAL A 130 -12.23 -17.07 -4.63
CA VAL A 130 -11.04 -17.28 -3.79
C VAL A 130 -10.86 -16.10 -2.85
N PRO A 131 -10.32 -16.32 -1.64
CA PRO A 131 -10.05 -15.23 -0.71
C PRO A 131 -9.13 -14.17 -1.32
N LEU A 132 -9.46 -12.90 -1.08
CA LEU A 132 -8.74 -11.73 -1.58
C LEU A 132 -7.72 -11.23 -0.55
N THR A 133 -6.61 -10.69 -1.01
CA THR A 133 -5.72 -9.89 -0.16
C THR A 133 -6.10 -8.42 -0.26
N ILE A 134 -6.23 -7.75 0.88
CA ILE A 134 -6.42 -6.29 0.93
C ILE A 134 -5.07 -5.64 1.22
N VAL A 135 -4.73 -4.62 0.44
CA VAL A 135 -3.46 -3.90 0.53
C VAL A 135 -3.74 -2.44 0.79
N PRO A 136 -4.00 -2.05 2.06
CA PRO A 136 -4.13 -0.65 2.40
C PRO A 136 -2.74 -0.02 2.49
N ILE A 137 -2.53 1.02 1.70
CA ILE A 137 -1.33 1.87 1.69
C ILE A 137 -1.68 3.32 2.06
N ALA A 138 -2.77 3.50 2.79
CA ALA A 138 -3.35 4.75 3.24
C ALA A 138 -3.93 4.58 4.65
N ALA A 139 -4.59 5.62 5.17
CA ALA A 139 -5.35 5.54 6.42
C ALA A 139 -6.40 4.41 6.36
N LEU A 140 -6.55 3.67 7.45
CA LEU A 140 -7.34 2.43 7.50
C LEU A 140 -8.87 2.63 7.62
N THR A 141 -9.37 3.85 7.43
CA THR A 141 -10.78 4.22 7.64
C THR A 141 -11.75 3.36 6.83
N ASN A 142 -11.48 3.16 5.53
CA ASN A 142 -12.32 2.30 4.68
C ASN A 142 -12.33 0.85 5.16
N ILE A 143 -11.16 0.33 5.55
CA ILE A 143 -11.00 -1.06 6.00
C ILE A 143 -11.71 -1.29 7.33
N ALA A 144 -11.58 -0.36 8.27
CA ALA A 144 -12.25 -0.43 9.56
C ALA A 144 -13.77 -0.44 9.40
N LEU A 145 -14.31 0.42 8.54
CA LEU A 145 -15.75 0.44 8.22
C LEU A 145 -16.20 -0.85 7.54
N LEU A 146 -15.43 -1.37 6.60
CA LEU A 146 -15.72 -2.64 5.94
C LEU A 146 -15.86 -3.77 6.96
N LEU A 147 -14.87 -3.94 7.83
CA LEU A 147 -14.83 -5.03 8.80
C LEU A 147 -15.83 -4.88 9.95
N THR A 148 -16.28 -3.65 10.21
CA THR A 148 -17.29 -3.35 11.23
C THR A 148 -18.71 -3.51 10.73
N LEU A 149 -19.00 -2.98 9.54
CA LEU A 149 -20.33 -3.00 8.95
C LEU A 149 -20.70 -4.37 8.34
N TYR A 150 -19.67 -5.08 7.84
CA TYR A 150 -19.83 -6.32 7.09
C TYR A 150 -18.90 -7.42 7.62
N PRO A 151 -19.06 -7.86 8.88
CA PRO A 151 -18.13 -8.82 9.49
C PRO A 151 -18.06 -10.16 8.73
N GLU A 152 -19.07 -10.49 7.93
CA GLU A 152 -19.10 -11.70 7.11
C GLU A 152 -18.01 -11.74 6.02
N VAL A 153 -17.46 -10.60 5.62
CA VAL A 153 -16.40 -10.57 4.60
C VAL A 153 -15.08 -11.16 5.10
N LYS A 154 -14.88 -11.21 6.43
CA LYS A 154 -13.59 -11.64 7.04
C LYS A 154 -13.17 -13.03 6.60
N GLU A 155 -14.12 -13.94 6.41
CA GLU A 155 -13.85 -15.32 5.97
C GLU A 155 -13.34 -15.40 4.52
N ASN A 156 -13.60 -14.35 3.73
CA ASN A 156 -13.19 -14.25 2.33
C ASN A 156 -11.97 -13.31 2.14
N ILE A 157 -11.35 -12.86 3.22
CA ILE A 157 -10.09 -12.10 3.21
C ILE A 157 -8.97 -13.05 3.58
N ALA A 158 -8.01 -13.24 2.67
CA ALA A 158 -6.85 -14.10 2.92
C ALA A 158 -5.91 -13.46 3.95
N GLU A 159 -5.64 -12.18 3.79
CA GLU A 159 -4.83 -11.36 4.68
C GLU A 159 -4.99 -9.88 4.33
N ILE A 160 -4.54 -9.03 5.24
CA ILE A 160 -4.33 -7.59 5.04
C ILE A 160 -2.82 -7.34 5.09
N VAL A 161 -2.25 -6.70 4.07
CA VAL A 161 -0.85 -6.25 4.07
C VAL A 161 -0.85 -4.73 4.00
N MET A 162 -0.66 -4.09 5.14
CA MET A 162 -0.74 -2.64 5.24
C MET A 162 0.64 -1.96 5.18
N MET A 163 0.73 -0.82 4.51
CA MET A 163 1.75 0.15 4.79
C MET A 163 1.26 1.07 5.90
N GLY A 164 1.96 1.12 6.99
CA GLY A 164 1.60 1.96 8.15
C GLY A 164 2.23 1.49 9.44
N GLY A 165 2.17 2.35 10.44
CA GLY A 165 2.70 2.06 11.77
C GLY A 165 4.22 2.10 11.88
N SER A 166 4.70 1.91 13.09
CA SER A 166 6.12 1.86 13.45
C SER A 166 6.31 1.18 14.78
N LEU A 167 7.39 0.42 14.93
CA LEU A 167 7.78 -0.19 16.21
C LEU A 167 8.65 0.75 17.07
N ALA A 168 9.15 1.86 16.49
CA ALA A 168 10.11 2.72 17.15
C ALA A 168 9.75 4.21 17.04
N ARG A 169 9.89 4.82 15.86
CA ARG A 169 9.77 6.26 15.64
C ARG A 169 8.68 6.59 14.64
N GLY A 170 7.96 7.67 14.90
CA GLY A 170 7.02 8.24 13.94
C GLY A 170 7.67 9.11 12.87
N ASN A 171 6.86 9.51 11.91
CA ASN A 171 7.19 10.52 10.90
C ASN A 171 6.23 11.73 10.98
N THR A 172 5.10 11.60 11.66
CA THR A 172 4.11 12.68 11.85
C THR A 172 4.20 13.27 13.24
N ASN A 173 4.22 12.44 14.27
CA ASN A 173 4.62 12.84 15.60
C ASN A 173 5.85 12.00 16.04
N THR A 174 6.24 12.09 17.32
CA THR A 174 7.43 11.37 17.82
C THR A 174 7.33 9.85 17.73
N SER A 175 6.12 9.30 17.62
CA SER A 175 5.87 7.86 17.78
C SER A 175 4.94 7.27 16.71
N ALA A 176 4.13 8.10 16.05
CA ALA A 176 3.14 7.62 15.09
C ALA A 176 3.60 7.82 13.63
N GLU A 177 3.34 6.82 12.84
CA GLU A 177 3.40 6.87 11.38
C GLU A 177 2.11 7.50 10.84
N PHE A 178 2.20 8.17 9.68
CA PHE A 178 1.15 9.01 9.13
C PHE A 178 -0.18 8.27 8.92
N ASN A 179 -0.20 7.12 8.28
CA ASN A 179 -1.44 6.38 7.99
C ASN A 179 -2.18 5.96 9.28
N THR A 180 -1.43 5.56 10.30
CA THR A 180 -2.01 5.24 11.61
C THR A 180 -2.34 6.48 12.45
N TYR A 181 -1.63 7.58 12.23
CA TYR A 181 -1.91 8.86 12.87
C TYR A 181 -3.18 9.50 12.33
N VAL A 182 -3.40 9.45 11.03
CA VAL A 182 -4.61 10.04 10.37
C VAL A 182 -5.88 9.43 10.95
N ASP A 183 -5.93 8.11 11.18
CA ASP A 183 -7.08 7.48 11.83
C ASP A 183 -6.67 6.36 12.80
N PRO A 184 -6.27 6.72 14.03
CA PRO A 184 -5.85 5.74 15.02
C PRO A 184 -6.97 4.79 15.44
N HIS A 185 -8.22 5.25 15.41
CA HIS A 185 -9.38 4.44 15.78
C HIS A 185 -9.65 3.36 14.70
N ALA A 186 -9.53 3.73 13.43
CA ALA A 186 -9.62 2.77 12.34
C ALA A 186 -8.47 1.75 12.41
N ALA A 187 -7.24 2.20 12.67
CA ALA A 187 -6.09 1.32 12.84
C ALA A 187 -6.34 0.31 13.98
N GLN A 188 -6.80 0.76 15.14
CA GLN A 188 -7.11 -0.12 16.28
C GLN A 188 -8.18 -1.17 15.91
N ILE A 189 -9.24 -0.79 15.18
CA ILE A 189 -10.28 -1.72 14.73
C ILE A 189 -9.67 -2.80 13.82
N VAL A 190 -8.79 -2.43 12.90
CA VAL A 190 -8.16 -3.36 11.96
C VAL A 190 -7.21 -4.31 12.69
N PHE A 191 -6.36 -3.83 13.60
CA PHE A 191 -5.47 -4.69 14.40
C PHE A 191 -6.24 -5.66 15.31
N GLN A 192 -7.45 -5.31 15.73
CA GLN A 192 -8.31 -6.17 16.56
C GLN A 192 -9.29 -7.02 15.75
N SER A 193 -9.27 -6.95 14.43
CA SER A 193 -10.27 -7.57 13.57
C SER A 193 -10.26 -9.10 13.57
N GLY A 194 -9.10 -9.72 13.90
CA GLY A 194 -8.86 -11.15 13.78
C GLY A 194 -8.55 -11.62 12.36
N VAL A 195 -8.53 -10.74 11.37
CA VAL A 195 -8.04 -11.05 10.02
C VAL A 195 -6.51 -11.11 10.06
N PRO A 196 -5.85 -12.08 9.39
CA PRO A 196 -4.39 -12.10 9.29
C PRO A 196 -3.85 -10.76 8.78
N LEU A 197 -2.92 -10.15 9.52
CA LEU A 197 -2.43 -8.80 9.27
C LEU A 197 -0.91 -8.76 9.24
N THR A 198 -0.35 -8.19 8.19
CA THR A 198 1.07 -7.84 8.11
C THR A 198 1.22 -6.32 8.09
N MET A 199 1.99 -5.80 9.05
CA MET A 199 2.37 -4.40 9.15
C MET A 199 3.74 -4.18 8.49
N VAL A 200 3.76 -3.39 7.42
CA VAL A 200 4.98 -2.92 6.74
C VAL A 200 5.22 -1.48 7.19
N GLY A 201 5.82 -1.34 8.38
CA GLY A 201 5.97 -0.07 9.08
C GLY A 201 7.23 0.72 8.72
N LEU A 202 7.39 1.89 9.37
CA LEU A 202 8.55 2.77 9.16
C LEU A 202 9.89 2.11 9.46
N ASP A 203 9.91 1.04 10.24
CA ASP A 203 11.13 0.31 10.59
C ASP A 203 11.85 -0.21 9.35
N VAL A 204 11.10 -0.59 8.34
CA VAL A 204 11.60 -1.02 7.03
C VAL A 204 11.44 0.05 5.95
N THR A 205 10.30 0.74 5.90
CA THR A 205 9.99 1.65 4.79
C THR A 205 10.84 2.91 4.81
N SER A 206 11.35 3.34 5.97
CA SER A 206 12.29 4.46 6.08
C SER A 206 13.67 4.14 5.50
N GLN A 207 14.02 2.87 5.39
CA GLN A 207 15.27 2.38 4.81
C GLN A 207 15.13 2.12 3.30
N ALA A 208 13.91 1.86 2.83
CA ALA A 208 13.59 1.53 1.44
C ALA A 208 13.61 2.78 0.54
N VAL A 209 14.80 3.24 0.21
CA VAL A 209 15.02 4.48 -0.54
C VAL A 209 15.53 4.22 -1.96
N LEU A 210 15.07 5.04 -2.91
CA LEU A 210 15.65 5.12 -4.25
C LEU A 210 16.65 6.28 -4.29
N THR A 211 17.90 5.97 -4.60
CA THR A 211 18.95 6.97 -4.79
C THR A 211 18.92 7.54 -6.20
N ASN A 212 19.78 8.51 -6.48
CA ASN A 212 19.89 9.06 -7.83
C ASN A 212 20.25 7.99 -8.89
N HIS A 213 20.86 6.88 -8.48
CA HIS A 213 21.17 5.76 -9.37
C HIS A 213 19.88 5.10 -9.90
N GLU A 214 18.98 4.70 -9.00
CA GLU A 214 17.69 4.05 -9.35
C GLU A 214 16.76 5.03 -10.08
N VAL A 215 16.70 6.29 -9.61
CA VAL A 215 15.90 7.34 -10.26
C VAL A 215 16.36 7.57 -11.71
N THR A 216 17.67 7.58 -11.97
CA THR A 216 18.21 7.70 -13.33
C THR A 216 17.87 6.48 -14.20
N ALA A 217 17.94 5.28 -13.62
CA ALA A 217 17.55 4.05 -14.32
C ALA A 217 16.06 4.02 -14.66
N ILE A 218 15.19 4.47 -13.73
CA ILE A 218 13.74 4.57 -13.95
C ILE A 218 13.44 5.63 -15.03
N ARG A 219 14.08 6.80 -14.96
CA ARG A 219 13.91 7.86 -15.95
C ARG A 219 14.16 7.38 -17.38
N ALA A 220 15.15 6.50 -17.56
CA ALA A 220 15.49 5.94 -18.87
C ALA A 220 14.40 5.03 -19.49
N LEU A 221 13.31 4.72 -18.76
CA LEU A 221 12.20 3.88 -19.23
C LEU A 221 11.19 4.62 -20.14
N GLY A 222 11.56 5.74 -20.71
CA GLY A 222 10.73 6.49 -21.66
C GLY A 222 9.59 7.26 -20.99
N ARG A 223 8.38 7.23 -21.57
CA ARG A 223 7.23 8.04 -21.11
C ARG A 223 6.91 7.85 -19.62
N VAL A 224 6.91 6.60 -19.17
CA VAL A 224 6.66 6.27 -17.75
C VAL A 224 7.79 6.81 -16.87
N GLY A 225 9.04 6.64 -17.31
CA GLY A 225 10.20 7.13 -16.57
C GLY A 225 10.23 8.66 -16.46
N GLU A 226 9.90 9.40 -17.50
CA GLU A 226 9.82 10.86 -17.45
C GLU A 226 8.68 11.34 -16.55
N MET A 227 7.53 10.65 -16.53
CA MET A 227 6.45 10.95 -15.59
C MET A 227 6.93 10.80 -14.15
N PHE A 228 7.53 9.66 -13.80
CA PHE A 228 8.05 9.44 -12.44
C PHE A 228 9.17 10.41 -12.08
N TYR A 229 10.06 10.73 -13.03
CA TYR A 229 11.10 11.73 -12.78
C TYR A 229 10.52 13.10 -12.45
N GLY A 230 9.43 13.50 -13.13
CA GLY A 230 8.68 14.72 -12.80
C GLY A 230 8.16 14.70 -11.36
N LEU A 231 7.47 13.62 -10.96
CA LEU A 231 6.94 13.43 -9.60
C LEU A 231 8.06 13.43 -8.55
N PHE A 232 9.14 12.67 -8.77
CA PHE A 232 10.27 12.53 -7.84
C PHE A 232 10.97 13.86 -7.53
N ARG A 233 11.00 14.79 -8.46
CA ARG A 233 11.55 16.12 -8.22
C ARG A 233 10.73 16.98 -7.26
N HIS A 234 9.44 16.67 -7.11
CA HIS A 234 8.51 17.38 -6.23
C HIS A 234 8.31 16.65 -4.90
N TYR A 235 8.63 15.36 -4.84
CA TYR A 235 8.45 14.55 -3.65
C TYR A 235 9.34 15.02 -2.50
N ARG A 236 8.71 15.28 -1.34
CA ARG A 236 9.39 15.70 -0.10
C ARG A 236 9.63 14.54 0.88
N GLY A 237 9.25 13.31 0.54
CA GLY A 237 9.59 12.09 1.27
C GLY A 237 11.06 11.69 1.16
N GLY A 238 11.94 12.66 1.07
CA GLY A 238 13.39 12.52 0.91
C GLY A 238 13.95 13.52 -0.11
N SER A 239 15.09 13.19 -0.68
CA SER A 239 15.68 13.98 -1.76
C SER A 239 16.50 13.07 -2.70
N LEU A 240 16.84 13.58 -3.88
CA LEU A 240 17.73 12.84 -4.80
C LEU A 240 19.12 12.62 -4.21
N THR A 241 19.52 13.39 -3.19
CA THR A 241 20.79 13.25 -2.49
C THR A 241 20.74 12.23 -1.36
N THR A 242 19.67 12.26 -0.55
CA THR A 242 19.49 11.37 0.61
C THR A 242 18.74 10.09 0.29
N GLY A 243 18.16 9.99 -0.90
CA GLY A 243 17.24 8.95 -1.34
C GLY A 243 15.77 9.35 -1.15
N LEU A 244 14.92 8.87 -2.02
CA LEU A 244 13.47 9.03 -1.97
C LEU A 244 12.86 7.81 -1.31
N LYS A 245 12.13 7.99 -0.23
CA LYS A 245 11.49 6.90 0.49
C LYS A 245 10.31 6.36 -0.31
N MET A 246 10.26 5.06 -0.45
CA MET A 246 9.21 4.34 -1.20
C MET A 246 8.36 3.54 -0.21
N HIS A 247 7.65 4.26 0.66
CA HIS A 247 6.90 3.64 1.75
C HIS A 247 5.91 2.59 1.23
N ASP A 248 5.00 2.97 0.36
CA ASP A 248 3.90 2.13 -0.13
C ASP A 248 4.37 0.99 -1.03
N VAL A 249 5.46 1.23 -1.74
CA VAL A 249 6.10 0.20 -2.58
C VAL A 249 6.52 -1.02 -1.77
N CYS A 250 6.85 -0.84 -0.48
CA CYS A 250 7.24 -1.92 0.41
C CYS A 250 6.11 -2.93 0.64
N ALA A 251 4.84 -2.49 0.71
CA ALA A 251 3.70 -3.40 0.84
C ALA A 251 3.56 -4.29 -0.40
N ILE A 252 3.72 -3.73 -1.61
CA ILE A 252 3.70 -4.49 -2.86
C ILE A 252 4.92 -5.40 -2.98
N ALA A 253 6.10 -4.94 -2.53
CA ALA A 253 7.31 -5.75 -2.50
C ALA A 253 7.16 -6.95 -1.55
N TYR A 254 6.61 -6.76 -0.36
CA TYR A 254 6.33 -7.83 0.59
C TYR A 254 5.40 -8.90 0.00
N LEU A 255 4.33 -8.50 -0.68
CA LEU A 255 3.40 -9.43 -1.33
C LEU A 255 4.01 -10.32 -2.39
N THR A 256 5.04 -9.85 -3.08
CA THR A 256 5.58 -10.50 -4.28
C THR A 256 6.99 -11.04 -4.12
N SER A 257 7.69 -10.57 -3.10
CA SER A 257 9.07 -10.91 -2.77
C SER A 257 9.31 -10.78 -1.26
N PRO A 258 8.58 -11.57 -0.42
CA PRO A 258 8.67 -11.48 1.05
C PRO A 258 10.08 -11.75 1.58
N GLU A 259 10.91 -12.46 0.82
CA GLU A 259 12.32 -12.73 1.14
C GLU A 259 13.19 -11.47 1.24
N LEU A 260 12.69 -10.33 0.81
CA LEU A 260 13.37 -9.03 0.98
C LEU A 260 13.28 -8.51 2.41
N PHE A 261 12.39 -9.07 3.23
CA PHE A 261 12.05 -8.55 4.55
C PHE A 261 12.31 -9.58 5.64
N GLU A 262 12.76 -9.11 6.80
CA GLU A 262 12.69 -9.88 8.04
C GLU A 262 11.42 -9.51 8.78
N THR A 263 10.77 -10.50 9.39
CA THR A 263 9.48 -10.33 10.07
C THR A 263 9.47 -10.94 11.45
N THR A 264 8.58 -10.45 12.30
CA THR A 264 8.29 -11.03 13.62
C THR A 264 6.80 -11.05 13.89
N GLU A 265 6.31 -12.12 14.51
CA GLU A 265 4.94 -12.15 15.04
C GLU A 265 4.89 -11.42 16.38
N THR A 266 3.89 -10.58 16.57
CA THR A 266 3.74 -9.81 17.79
C THR A 266 2.29 -9.42 18.05
N PHE A 267 2.00 -8.89 19.23
CA PHE A 267 0.74 -8.24 19.51
C PHE A 267 0.93 -6.73 19.42
N ILE A 268 0.08 -6.07 18.65
CA ILE A 268 0.13 -4.61 18.42
C ILE A 268 -1.17 -3.97 18.90
N GLU A 269 -1.03 -2.94 19.72
CA GLU A 269 -2.09 -2.01 20.10
C GLU A 269 -1.82 -0.65 19.47
N VAL A 270 -2.87 0.15 19.28
CA VAL A 270 -2.75 1.53 18.80
C VAL A 270 -3.05 2.48 19.92
N ALA A 271 -2.18 3.44 20.16
CA ALA A 271 -2.43 4.52 21.10
C ALA A 271 -3.47 5.48 20.53
N LEU A 272 -4.62 5.63 21.22
CA LEU A 272 -5.74 6.42 20.70
C LEU A 272 -5.71 7.88 21.15
N GLU A 273 -4.98 8.20 22.22
CA GLU A 273 -4.99 9.51 22.85
C GLU A 273 -3.59 9.96 23.30
N GLY A 274 -3.48 11.24 23.58
CA GLY A 274 -2.26 11.85 24.13
C GLY A 274 -1.18 12.07 23.07
N PRO A 275 0.07 12.37 23.50
CA PRO A 275 1.15 12.74 22.59
C PRO A 275 1.65 11.61 21.69
N ALA A 276 1.25 10.38 21.95
CA ALA A 276 1.57 9.22 21.15
C ALA A 276 0.36 8.70 20.34
N ALA A 277 -0.72 9.48 20.22
CA ALA A 277 -1.88 9.07 19.42
C ALA A 277 -1.45 8.64 18.00
N GLY A 278 -1.97 7.51 17.54
CA GLY A 278 -1.58 6.86 16.29
C GLY A 278 -0.35 5.95 16.37
N ALA A 279 0.37 5.91 17.49
CA ALA A 279 1.51 5.01 17.64
C ALA A 279 1.05 3.54 17.72
N THR A 280 1.74 2.67 17.01
CA THR A 280 1.59 1.21 17.09
C THR A 280 2.54 0.66 18.16
N VAL A 281 1.99 0.13 19.23
CA VAL A 281 2.72 -0.34 20.40
C VAL A 281 2.79 -1.87 20.39
N ALA A 282 3.97 -2.42 20.14
CA ALA A 282 4.17 -3.85 19.98
C ALA A 282 4.73 -4.54 21.21
N ASP A 283 4.15 -5.68 21.58
CA ASP A 283 4.69 -6.58 22.61
C ASP A 283 5.68 -7.58 21.99
N LEU A 284 6.81 -7.09 21.52
CA LEU A 284 7.83 -7.88 20.81
C LEU A 284 8.37 -9.09 21.62
N LYS A 285 8.24 -9.06 22.93
CA LYS A 285 8.69 -10.15 23.82
C LYS A 285 7.54 -11.08 24.24
N MET A 286 6.33 -10.81 23.75
CA MET A 286 5.12 -11.55 24.14
C MET A 286 4.98 -11.73 25.65
N LYS A 287 5.30 -10.66 26.40
CA LYS A 287 5.28 -10.68 27.86
C LYS A 287 3.90 -10.38 28.43
N TYR A 288 3.16 -9.54 27.76
CA TYR A 288 1.86 -9.03 28.23
C TYR A 288 0.67 -9.69 27.53
N HIS A 289 0.89 -10.20 26.33
CA HIS A 289 -0.13 -10.86 25.51
C HIS A 289 0.21 -12.32 25.28
N LYS A 290 -0.82 -13.18 25.24
CA LYS A 290 -0.64 -14.63 25.01
C LYS A 290 -0.66 -14.99 23.52
N ASN A 291 -1.36 -14.20 22.73
CA ASN A 291 -1.55 -14.42 21.29
C ASN A 291 -1.01 -13.24 20.51
N THR A 292 -0.56 -13.47 19.30
CA THR A 292 -0.21 -12.44 18.34
C THR A 292 -1.45 -11.98 17.57
N ASN A 293 -1.46 -10.75 17.07
CA ASN A 293 -2.50 -10.24 16.18
C ASN A 293 -1.94 -9.69 14.86
N ALA A 294 -0.63 -9.63 14.73
CA ALA A 294 0.03 -9.13 13.52
C ALA A 294 1.41 -9.77 13.32
N VAL A 295 1.82 -9.78 12.06
CA VAL A 295 3.21 -9.93 11.63
C VAL A 295 3.74 -8.51 11.38
N ALA A 296 4.89 -8.15 11.94
CA ALA A 296 5.56 -6.88 11.69
C ALA A 296 6.84 -7.10 10.90
N CYS A 297 7.04 -6.33 9.83
CA CYS A 297 8.32 -6.26 9.13
C CYS A 297 9.31 -5.44 9.98
N ILE A 298 10.49 -6.01 10.24
CA ILE A 298 11.49 -5.43 11.17
C ILE A 298 12.80 -5.03 10.48
N ASP A 299 13.12 -5.62 9.34
CA ASP A 299 14.28 -5.24 8.53
C ASP A 299 14.02 -5.48 7.04
N VAL A 300 14.79 -4.82 6.18
CA VAL A 300 14.70 -4.93 4.72
C VAL A 300 16.07 -4.93 4.07
N SER A 301 16.26 -5.82 3.09
CA SER A 301 17.44 -5.82 2.24
C SER A 301 17.39 -4.65 1.25
N VAL A 302 17.92 -3.49 1.62
CA VAL A 302 17.83 -2.23 0.86
C VAL A 302 18.34 -2.39 -0.57
N GLU A 303 19.52 -2.97 -0.76
CA GLU A 303 20.11 -3.16 -2.09
C GLU A 303 19.27 -4.09 -2.97
N ALA A 304 18.73 -5.16 -2.38
CA ALA A 304 17.85 -6.08 -3.11
C ALA A 304 16.50 -5.42 -3.44
N PHE A 305 15.93 -4.62 -2.52
CA PHE A 305 14.74 -3.83 -2.75
C PHE A 305 14.92 -2.82 -3.90
N GLN A 306 16.01 -2.07 -3.92
CA GLN A 306 16.33 -1.13 -5.00
C GLN A 306 16.40 -1.82 -6.37
N LYS A 307 17.10 -2.95 -6.44
CA LYS A 307 17.16 -3.77 -7.68
C LYS A 307 15.78 -4.26 -8.09
N TRP A 308 14.99 -4.73 -7.11
CA TRP A 308 13.63 -5.21 -7.33
C TRP A 308 12.74 -4.09 -7.91
N VAL A 309 12.75 -2.88 -7.32
CA VAL A 309 11.95 -1.75 -7.83
C VAL A 309 12.31 -1.44 -9.29
N VAL A 310 13.60 -1.26 -9.59
CA VAL A 310 14.05 -0.95 -10.96
C VAL A 310 13.63 -2.06 -11.94
N GLU A 311 13.73 -3.34 -11.54
CA GLU A 311 13.32 -4.46 -12.38
C GLU A 311 11.81 -4.45 -12.64
N LYS A 312 10.98 -4.23 -11.60
CA LYS A 312 9.53 -4.18 -11.75
C LYS A 312 9.08 -2.99 -12.57
N MET A 313 9.72 -1.84 -12.42
CA MET A 313 9.45 -0.66 -13.22
C MET A 313 9.72 -0.86 -14.72
N LYS A 314 10.65 -1.74 -15.11
CA LYS A 314 10.86 -2.09 -16.53
C LYS A 314 9.66 -2.79 -17.19
N ALA A 315 8.80 -3.41 -16.39
CA ALA A 315 7.58 -4.05 -16.87
C ALA A 315 6.38 -3.08 -16.96
N VAL A 316 6.54 -1.85 -16.47
CA VAL A 316 5.51 -0.80 -16.53
C VAL A 316 5.64 -0.08 -17.88
N ASN A 317 4.64 -0.25 -18.74
CA ASN A 317 4.59 0.35 -20.10
C ASN A 317 3.30 1.16 -20.29
#